data_7635a6bdb3fd8b4d090bdfaa18f8e711
#
_entry.id   7635a6bdb3fd8b4d090bdfaa18f8e711
#
_cell.length_a   1.000
_cell.length_b   1.000
_cell.length_c   1.000
_cell.angle_alpha   90.00
_cell.angle_beta   90.00
_cell.angle_gamma   90.00
#
_symmetry.space_group_name_H-M   'P 1'
#
loop_
_entity.id
_entity.type
_entity.pdbx_description
1 polymer ?
#
loop_
_entity_poly.entity_id
_entity_poly.type
_entity_poly.pdbx_seq_one_letter_code
_entity_poly.pdbx_strand_id
1 'polypeptide(L)'
;SKLDIEWLKQGGGLFSDDAHPPARKFNAGQKIIFWAVMLGGLSISLSGWALLFPFETKMMAKTFGILNMVGFNLSTDLTPLQEQQLQTIWHGIVGLVLIIIIIAHIYIGSLGMQGAFDAMNSGEVDRNWAKEHHGLWVEEEDQKAKDTGKDGIKQPAE
;
A
#
# COMPACT_ATOMS: atom_id res chain seq x y z
N SER A 1 11.88 -6.22 -4.81
CA SER A 1 13.35 -6.40 -4.76
C SER A 1 13.71 -7.46 -3.73
N LYS A 2 14.96 -7.95 -3.72
CA LYS A 2 15.40 -8.91 -2.68
C LYS A 2 15.27 -8.30 -1.27
N LEU A 3 15.56 -7.01 -1.14
CA LEU A 3 15.40 -6.26 0.10
C LEU A 3 13.94 -6.25 0.60
N ASP A 4 12.97 -6.13 -0.29
CA ASP A 4 11.56 -6.14 0.09
C ASP A 4 11.13 -7.51 0.65
N ILE A 5 11.67 -8.60 0.08
CA ILE A 5 11.41 -9.96 0.57
C ILE A 5 12.04 -10.20 1.94
N GLU A 6 13.26 -9.73 2.16
CA GLU A 6 13.95 -9.81 3.46
C GLU A 6 13.20 -8.99 4.51
N TRP A 7 12.78 -7.78 4.16
CA TRP A 7 11.97 -6.93 5.02
C TRP A 7 10.65 -7.61 5.44
N LEU A 8 9.96 -8.25 4.50
CA LEU A 8 8.72 -8.98 4.78
C LEU A 8 8.94 -10.20 5.66
N LYS A 9 10.03 -10.96 5.45
CA LYS A 9 10.37 -12.13 6.27
C LYS A 9 10.66 -11.75 7.74
N GLN A 10 11.17 -10.56 7.97
CA GLN A 10 11.46 -10.03 9.31
C GLN A 10 10.26 -9.26 9.90
N GLY A 11 9.10 -9.28 9.21
CA GLY A 11 7.91 -8.56 9.66
C GLY A 11 8.12 -7.05 9.82
N GLY A 12 9.06 -6.46 9.05
CA GLY A 12 9.37 -5.03 9.15
C GLY A 12 10.08 -4.61 10.44
N GLY A 13 10.57 -5.55 11.24
CA GLY A 13 11.13 -5.30 12.56
C GLY A 13 10.09 -5.31 13.69
N LEU A 14 8.81 -5.56 13.39
CA LEU A 14 7.74 -5.53 14.39
C LEU A 14 7.85 -6.66 15.45
N PHE A 15 8.53 -7.75 15.10
CA PHE A 15 8.69 -8.95 15.95
C PHE A 15 10.14 -9.19 16.40
N SER A 16 11.03 -8.23 16.13
CA SER A 16 12.45 -8.35 16.43
C SER A 16 12.89 -7.17 17.26
N ASP A 17 13.48 -7.43 18.43
CA ASP A 17 14.12 -6.41 19.28
C ASP A 17 15.47 -5.92 18.70
N ASP A 18 15.96 -6.59 17.65
CA ASP A 18 17.19 -6.25 16.95
C ASP A 18 16.87 -5.37 15.71
N ALA A 19 17.85 -4.57 15.31
CA ALA A 19 17.84 -3.55 14.27
C ALA A 19 16.81 -3.76 13.13
N HIS A 20 16.05 -2.71 12.81
CA HIS A 20 15.12 -2.72 11.69
C HIS A 20 15.80 -3.13 10.36
N PRO A 21 15.14 -3.96 9.54
CA PRO A 21 15.73 -4.40 8.28
C PRO A 21 16.02 -3.20 7.36
N PRO A 22 17.17 -3.21 6.66
CA PRO A 22 17.59 -2.08 5.85
C PRO A 22 16.54 -1.73 4.79
N ALA A 23 16.12 -0.47 4.77
CA ALA A 23 15.14 0.02 3.82
C ALA A 23 15.66 1.26 3.10
N ARG A 24 15.23 1.42 1.84
CA ARG A 24 15.40 2.65 1.06
C ARG A 24 14.28 3.63 1.44
N LYS A 25 14.11 4.69 0.66
CA LYS A 25 13.07 5.72 0.86
C LYS A 25 11.68 5.12 1.13
N PHE A 26 11.34 4.01 0.45
CA PHE A 26 10.09 3.27 0.68
C PHE A 26 10.40 1.82 1.05
N ASN A 27 9.90 1.38 2.20
CA ASN A 27 9.97 -0.01 2.64
C ASN A 27 8.89 -0.88 1.96
N ALA A 28 8.98 -2.20 2.14
CA ALA A 28 8.04 -3.13 1.51
C ALA A 28 6.59 -2.93 2.00
N GLY A 29 6.38 -2.60 3.26
CA GLY A 29 5.06 -2.32 3.83
C GLY A 29 4.40 -1.12 3.16
N GLN A 30 5.12 -0.01 2.99
CA GLN A 30 4.63 1.18 2.29
C GLN A 30 4.25 0.89 0.84
N LYS A 31 5.04 0.07 0.14
CA LYS A 31 4.75 -0.36 -1.25
C LYS A 31 3.49 -1.22 -1.32
N ILE A 32 3.30 -2.15 -0.37
CA ILE A 32 2.11 -3.00 -0.30
C ILE A 32 0.87 -2.14 -0.08
N ILE A 33 0.89 -1.22 0.88
CA ILE A 33 -0.24 -0.32 1.15
C ILE A 33 -0.54 0.55 -0.06
N PHE A 34 0.49 1.12 -0.71
CA PHE A 34 0.31 1.90 -1.92
C PHE A 34 -0.45 1.11 -3.00
N TRP A 35 0.02 -0.10 -3.32
CA TRP A 35 -0.63 -0.92 -4.34
C TRP A 35 -2.02 -1.43 -3.90
N ALA A 36 -2.20 -1.76 -2.64
CA ALA A 36 -3.50 -2.16 -2.10
C ALA A 36 -4.53 -1.04 -2.23
N VAL A 37 -4.16 0.21 -1.89
CA VAL A 37 -5.04 1.38 -2.03
C VAL A 37 -5.28 1.72 -3.50
N MET A 38 -4.26 1.68 -4.35
CA MET A 38 -4.41 1.99 -5.78
C MET A 38 -5.31 0.96 -6.49
N LEU A 39 -5.02 -0.33 -6.34
CA LEU A 39 -5.79 -1.40 -7.00
C LEU A 39 -7.17 -1.57 -6.37
N GLY A 40 -7.25 -1.52 -5.04
CA GLY A 40 -8.52 -1.59 -4.31
C GLY A 40 -9.40 -0.37 -4.59
N GLY A 41 -8.81 0.83 -4.62
CA GLY A 41 -9.49 2.07 -4.98
C GLY A 41 -10.05 2.04 -6.39
N LEU A 42 -9.26 1.57 -7.36
CA LEU A 42 -9.74 1.37 -8.72
C LEU A 42 -10.88 0.34 -8.77
N SER A 43 -10.71 -0.80 -8.09
CA SER A 43 -11.71 -1.86 -8.05
C SER A 43 -13.03 -1.39 -7.41
N ILE A 44 -12.97 -0.67 -6.28
CA ILE A 44 -14.18 -0.18 -5.62
C ILE A 44 -14.87 0.92 -6.43
N SER A 45 -14.11 1.76 -7.15
CA SER A 45 -14.67 2.78 -8.04
C SER A 45 -15.39 2.15 -9.23
N LEU A 46 -14.77 1.17 -9.88
CA LEU A 46 -15.39 0.46 -11.01
C LEU A 46 -16.63 -0.32 -10.57
N SER A 47 -16.57 -0.99 -9.42
CA SER A 47 -17.72 -1.72 -8.89
C SER A 47 -18.85 -0.79 -8.46
N GLY A 48 -18.53 0.36 -7.88
CA GLY A 48 -19.52 1.40 -7.57
C GLY A 48 -20.20 1.97 -8.82
N TRP A 49 -19.43 2.22 -9.87
CA TRP A 49 -19.98 2.59 -11.18
C TRP A 49 -20.94 1.54 -11.73
N ALA A 50 -20.55 0.25 -11.65
CA ALA A 50 -21.41 -0.83 -12.11
C ALA A 50 -22.73 -0.95 -11.30
N LEU A 51 -22.68 -0.66 -10.01
CA LEU A 51 -23.88 -0.62 -9.15
C LEU A 51 -24.82 0.57 -9.47
N LEU A 52 -24.27 1.70 -9.94
CA LEU A 52 -25.08 2.84 -10.39
C LEU A 52 -25.80 2.55 -11.72
N PHE A 53 -25.20 1.73 -12.59
CA PHE A 53 -25.72 1.41 -13.92
C PHE A 53 -25.84 -0.12 -14.11
N PRO A 54 -26.70 -0.80 -13.31
CA PRO A 54 -26.72 -2.27 -13.22
C PRO A 54 -27.20 -2.97 -14.51
N PHE A 55 -27.94 -2.28 -15.36
CA PHE A 55 -28.49 -2.87 -16.60
C PHE A 55 -27.58 -2.62 -17.80
N GLU A 56 -26.65 -1.67 -17.70
CA GLU A 56 -25.79 -1.26 -18.80
C GLU A 56 -24.38 -1.90 -18.72
N THR A 57 -23.93 -2.18 -17.49
CA THR A 57 -22.57 -2.68 -17.25
C THR A 57 -22.58 -4.17 -16.93
N LYS A 58 -22.30 -5.05 -17.83
CA LYS A 58 -22.09 -6.48 -17.55
C LYS A 58 -20.66 -6.74 -17.04
N MET A 59 -20.30 -6.10 -15.93
CA MET A 59 -18.91 -6.07 -15.47
C MET A 59 -18.46 -7.43 -14.89
N MET A 60 -19.30 -8.11 -14.11
CA MET A 60 -18.98 -9.42 -13.56
C MET A 60 -18.90 -10.49 -14.66
N ALA A 61 -19.83 -10.50 -15.60
CA ALA A 61 -19.77 -11.41 -16.74
C ALA A 61 -18.49 -11.20 -17.57
N LYS A 62 -18.08 -9.95 -17.82
CA LYS A 62 -16.82 -9.63 -18.51
C LYS A 62 -15.61 -10.08 -17.70
N THR A 63 -15.59 -9.85 -16.39
CA THR A 63 -14.52 -10.30 -15.50
C THR A 63 -14.42 -11.83 -15.50
N PHE A 64 -15.53 -12.53 -15.46
CA PHE A 64 -15.56 -14.00 -15.55
C PHE A 64 -15.06 -14.49 -16.90
N GLY A 65 -15.39 -13.77 -17.99
CA GLY A 65 -14.83 -14.07 -19.31
C GLY A 65 -13.30 -13.98 -19.33
N ILE A 66 -12.73 -12.94 -18.71
CA ILE A 66 -11.26 -12.81 -18.60
C ILE A 66 -10.66 -13.93 -17.73
N LEU A 67 -11.29 -14.26 -16.60
CA LEU A 67 -10.83 -15.36 -15.74
C LEU A 67 -10.90 -16.71 -16.44
N ASN A 68 -11.91 -16.93 -17.29
CA ASN A 68 -12.01 -18.16 -18.07
C ASN A 68 -10.87 -18.31 -19.08
N MET A 69 -10.28 -17.21 -19.57
CA MET A 69 -9.10 -17.27 -20.45
C MET A 69 -7.85 -17.82 -19.75
N VAL A 70 -7.80 -17.73 -18.41
CA VAL A 70 -6.68 -18.26 -17.60
C VAL A 70 -7.02 -19.58 -16.90
N GLY A 71 -8.12 -20.25 -17.33
CA GLY A 71 -8.45 -21.62 -16.94
C GLY A 71 -9.58 -21.77 -15.92
N PHE A 72 -10.26 -20.69 -15.53
CA PHE A 72 -11.49 -20.78 -14.74
C PHE A 72 -12.67 -21.23 -15.64
N ASN A 73 -13.72 -21.74 -15.02
CA ASN A 73 -14.93 -22.16 -15.75
C ASN A 73 -16.15 -21.51 -15.06
N LEU A 74 -16.27 -20.20 -15.20
CA LEU A 74 -17.33 -19.40 -14.57
C LEU A 74 -18.41 -19.07 -15.61
N SER A 75 -19.67 -19.04 -15.19
CA SER A 75 -20.77 -18.68 -16.07
C SER A 75 -20.68 -17.19 -16.45
N THR A 76 -20.67 -16.89 -17.74
CA THR A 76 -20.71 -15.53 -18.29
C THR A 76 -22.11 -15.11 -18.70
N ASP A 77 -23.08 -16.03 -18.68
CA ASP A 77 -24.49 -15.73 -18.92
C ASP A 77 -25.19 -15.45 -17.58
N LEU A 78 -25.02 -14.23 -17.10
CA LEU A 78 -25.58 -13.75 -15.85
C LEU A 78 -26.86 -12.93 -16.14
N THR A 79 -27.91 -13.21 -15.38
CA THR A 79 -29.10 -12.35 -15.38
C THR A 79 -28.75 -11.00 -14.74
N PRO A 80 -29.48 -9.91 -15.02
CA PRO A 80 -29.24 -8.60 -14.40
C PRO A 80 -29.24 -8.64 -12.87
N LEU A 81 -30.08 -9.47 -12.26
CA LEU A 81 -30.12 -9.65 -10.82
C LEU A 81 -28.85 -10.33 -10.28
N GLN A 82 -28.37 -11.37 -10.93
CA GLN A 82 -27.13 -12.05 -10.58
C GLN A 82 -25.91 -11.14 -10.70
N GLU A 83 -25.85 -10.36 -11.78
CA GLU A 83 -24.82 -9.37 -12.01
C GLU A 83 -24.76 -8.36 -10.86
N GLN A 84 -25.91 -7.79 -10.48
CA GLN A 84 -26.02 -6.83 -9.39
C GLN A 84 -25.66 -7.45 -8.02
N GLN A 85 -26.13 -8.67 -7.73
CA GLN A 85 -25.81 -9.35 -6.49
C GLN A 85 -24.31 -9.60 -6.34
N LEU A 86 -23.67 -10.16 -7.38
CA LEU A 86 -22.23 -10.41 -7.38
C LEU A 86 -21.44 -9.10 -7.24
N GLN A 87 -21.88 -8.05 -7.92
CA GLN A 87 -21.26 -6.74 -7.86
C GLN A 87 -21.36 -6.12 -6.45
N THR A 88 -22.51 -6.28 -5.79
CA THR A 88 -22.75 -5.80 -4.42
C THR A 88 -21.83 -6.53 -3.43
N ILE A 89 -21.72 -7.84 -3.56
CA ILE A 89 -20.84 -8.67 -2.72
C ILE A 89 -19.38 -8.24 -2.91
N TRP A 90 -18.94 -8.13 -4.17
CA TRP A 90 -17.57 -7.70 -4.49
C TRP A 90 -17.25 -6.31 -3.93
N HIS A 91 -18.12 -5.34 -4.18
CA HIS A 91 -17.98 -3.97 -3.67
C HIS A 91 -17.89 -3.94 -2.13
N GLY A 92 -18.76 -4.70 -1.45
CA GLY A 92 -18.76 -4.82 0.01
C GLY A 92 -17.47 -5.43 0.56
N ILE A 93 -16.98 -6.52 -0.06
CA ILE A 93 -15.74 -7.18 0.36
C ILE A 93 -14.54 -6.23 0.17
N VAL A 94 -14.40 -5.63 -1.02
CA VAL A 94 -13.29 -4.71 -1.30
C VAL A 94 -13.36 -3.48 -0.40
N GLY A 95 -14.55 -2.93 -0.16
CA GLY A 95 -14.76 -1.82 0.76
C GLY A 95 -14.32 -2.15 2.19
N LEU A 96 -14.74 -3.31 2.71
CA LEU A 96 -14.36 -3.75 4.05
C LEU A 96 -12.85 -3.94 4.17
N VAL A 97 -12.22 -4.59 3.20
CA VAL A 97 -10.77 -4.80 3.18
C VAL A 97 -10.02 -3.46 3.14
N LEU A 98 -10.45 -2.51 2.31
CA LEU A 98 -9.83 -1.18 2.26
C LEU A 98 -9.99 -0.42 3.57
N ILE A 99 -11.14 -0.48 4.22
CA ILE A 99 -11.36 0.15 5.53
C ILE A 99 -10.38 -0.40 6.56
N ILE A 100 -10.22 -1.73 6.62
CA ILE A 100 -9.28 -2.38 7.55
C ILE A 100 -7.83 -1.94 7.27
N ILE A 101 -7.42 -1.94 5.99
CA ILE A 101 -6.07 -1.52 5.58
C ILE A 101 -5.82 -0.06 5.96
N ILE A 102 -6.77 0.84 5.71
CA ILE A 102 -6.62 2.27 6.01
C ILE A 102 -6.57 2.51 7.52
N ILE A 103 -7.41 1.84 8.32
CA ILE A 103 -7.36 1.94 9.78
C ILE A 103 -6.01 1.47 10.31
N ALA A 104 -5.53 0.31 9.85
CA ALA A 104 -4.22 -0.21 10.22
C ALA A 104 -3.09 0.75 9.82
N HIS A 105 -3.16 1.34 8.62
CA HIS A 105 -2.19 2.32 8.13
C HIS A 105 -2.17 3.60 8.98
N ILE A 106 -3.33 4.13 9.33
CA ILE A 106 -3.45 5.30 10.22
C ILE A 106 -2.84 4.96 11.58
N TYR A 107 -3.17 3.81 12.16
CA TYR A 107 -2.64 3.39 13.45
C TYR A 107 -1.11 3.30 13.43
N ILE A 108 -0.54 2.59 12.46
CA ILE A 108 0.93 2.42 12.35
C ILE A 108 1.61 3.78 12.11
N GLY A 109 1.05 4.62 11.24
CA GLY A 109 1.64 5.92 10.89
C GLY A 109 1.47 7.01 11.95
N SER A 110 0.63 6.79 12.98
CA SER A 110 0.39 7.78 14.03
C SER A 110 0.86 7.30 15.42
N LEU A 111 0.37 6.16 15.87
CA LEU A 111 0.60 5.66 17.23
C LEU A 111 1.56 4.47 17.27
N GLY A 112 1.53 3.61 16.24
CA GLY A 112 2.25 2.35 16.25
C GLY A 112 3.75 2.48 15.93
N MET A 113 4.17 3.58 15.31
CA MET A 113 5.58 3.86 15.00
C MET A 113 5.91 5.28 15.47
N GLN A 114 6.64 5.37 16.57
CA GLN A 114 7.04 6.66 17.13
C GLN A 114 7.90 7.45 16.12
N GLY A 115 7.61 8.74 15.92
CA GLY A 115 8.29 9.61 14.95
C GLY A 115 7.77 9.53 13.50
N ALA A 116 6.98 8.52 13.14
CA ALA A 116 6.44 8.41 11.78
C ALA A 116 5.44 9.53 11.43
N PHE A 117 4.72 10.04 12.43
CA PHE A 117 3.74 11.12 12.25
C PHE A 117 4.41 12.43 11.82
N ASP A 118 5.63 12.70 12.28
CA ASP A 118 6.36 13.94 11.97
C ASP A 118 6.57 14.10 10.46
N ALA A 119 6.84 13.01 9.75
CA ALA A 119 6.96 13.02 8.29
C ALA A 119 5.71 13.55 7.58
N MET A 120 4.53 13.30 8.14
CA MET A 120 3.24 13.75 7.56
C MET A 120 2.85 15.14 8.06
N ASN A 121 3.20 15.50 9.30
CA ASN A 121 2.80 16.74 9.93
C ASN A 121 3.71 17.91 9.52
N SER A 122 5.03 17.77 9.65
CA SER A 122 6.01 18.81 9.35
C SER A 122 6.74 18.62 8.02
N GLY A 123 6.73 17.40 7.49
CA GLY A 123 7.55 16.99 6.33
C GLY A 123 9.01 16.70 6.69
N GLU A 124 9.35 16.77 7.98
CA GLU A 124 10.68 16.55 8.53
C GLU A 124 10.68 15.35 9.48
N VAL A 125 11.78 14.64 9.55
CA VAL A 125 11.98 13.51 10.47
C VAL A 125 13.34 13.63 11.14
N ASP A 126 13.45 13.13 12.37
CA ASP A 126 14.73 13.02 13.05
C ASP A 126 15.70 12.14 12.25
N ARG A 127 16.98 12.56 12.20
CA ARG A 127 17.99 11.85 11.43
C ARG A 127 18.29 10.45 11.98
N ASN A 128 18.21 10.26 13.30
CA ASN A 128 18.44 8.95 13.90
C ASN A 128 17.29 8.03 13.58
N TRP A 129 16.05 8.53 13.64
CA TRP A 129 14.87 7.82 13.19
C TRP A 129 14.98 7.41 11.71
N ALA A 130 15.41 8.34 10.84
CA ALA A 130 15.60 8.06 9.43
C ALA A 130 16.68 7.00 9.18
N LYS A 131 17.78 7.00 9.94
CA LYS A 131 18.83 5.96 9.86
C LYS A 131 18.32 4.60 10.31
N GLU A 132 17.52 4.54 11.35
CA GLU A 132 16.97 3.31 11.90
C GLU A 132 15.97 2.66 10.93
N HIS A 133 15.06 3.45 10.35
CA HIS A 133 13.95 2.94 9.53
C HIS A 133 14.24 2.96 8.03
N HIS A 134 15.14 3.83 7.56
CA HIS A 134 15.46 4.07 6.15
C HIS A 134 16.98 4.26 5.94
N GLY A 135 17.81 3.46 6.58
CA GLY A 135 19.27 3.62 6.61
C GLY A 135 19.90 3.73 5.22
N LEU A 136 19.52 2.87 4.28
CA LEU A 136 20.04 2.92 2.91
C LEU A 136 19.67 4.23 2.18
N TRP A 137 18.50 4.79 2.46
CA TRP A 137 18.12 6.08 1.88
C TRP A 137 18.98 7.22 2.44
N VAL A 138 19.25 7.23 3.75
CA VAL A 138 20.13 8.24 4.37
C VAL A 138 21.54 8.17 3.80
N GLU A 139 22.10 6.97 3.59
CA GLU A 139 23.39 6.77 2.95
C GLU A 139 23.41 7.30 1.50
N GLU A 140 22.36 7.00 0.72
CA GLU A 140 22.21 7.49 -0.65
C GLU A 140 22.16 9.04 -0.71
N GLU A 141 21.45 9.68 0.22
CA GLU A 141 21.34 11.15 0.27
C GLU A 141 22.66 11.81 0.75
N ASP A 142 23.31 11.22 1.76
CA ASP A 142 24.63 11.71 2.21
C ASP A 142 25.70 11.61 1.09
N GLN A 143 25.65 10.54 0.31
CA GLN A 143 26.57 10.42 -0.84
C GLN A 143 26.29 11.47 -1.92
N LYS A 144 25.02 11.69 -2.28
CA LYS A 144 24.62 12.73 -3.22
C LYS A 144 25.03 14.12 -2.76
N ALA A 145 24.89 14.39 -1.46
CA ALA A 145 25.28 15.67 -0.87
C ALA A 145 26.80 15.91 -1.01
N LYS A 146 27.63 14.88 -0.75
CA LYS A 146 29.08 14.96 -0.95
C LYS A 146 29.44 15.22 -2.42
N ASP A 147 28.78 14.51 -3.36
CA ASP A 147 29.04 14.63 -4.79
C ASP A 147 28.62 16.01 -5.36
N THR A 148 27.60 16.65 -4.75
CA THR A 148 27.10 17.96 -5.17
C THR A 148 27.69 19.15 -4.41
N GLY A 149 28.57 18.91 -3.42
CA GLY A 149 29.16 19.96 -2.55
C GLY A 149 28.14 20.68 -1.68
N LYS A 150 26.96 20.08 -1.45
CA LYS A 150 25.93 20.56 -0.53
C LYS A 150 26.04 19.81 0.79
N ASP A 151 25.79 20.50 1.90
CA ASP A 151 25.71 19.84 3.21
C ASP A 151 24.62 18.77 3.15
N GLY A 152 24.94 17.56 3.66
CA GLY A 152 23.99 16.44 3.75
C GLY A 152 22.76 16.81 4.62
N ILE A 153 21.89 15.81 4.87
CA ILE A 153 20.69 15.99 5.69
C ILE A 153 21.07 16.66 7.02
N LYS A 154 20.61 17.90 7.24
CA LYS A 154 20.91 18.66 8.45
C LYS A 154 20.29 17.97 9.66
N GLN A 155 21.05 17.89 10.76
CA GLN A 155 20.46 17.57 12.07
C GLN A 155 19.63 18.78 12.55
N PRO A 156 18.44 18.59 13.13
CA PRO A 156 17.79 19.63 13.89
C PRO A 156 18.76 20.07 15.01
N ALA A 157 18.84 21.37 15.24
CA ALA A 157 19.58 21.91 16.37
C ALA A 157 18.98 21.37 17.67
N GLU A 158 19.84 20.88 18.57
CA GLU A 158 19.46 20.45 19.93
C GLU A 158 18.77 21.57 20.72
#